data_ac2729dd6001a40093a0f3171aade323
#
_entry.id   ac2729dd6001a40093a0f3171aade323
#
_cell.length_a   1.000
_cell.length_b   1.000
_cell.length_c   1.000
_cell.angle_alpha   90.00
_cell.angle_beta   90.00
_cell.angle_gamma   90.00
#
_symmetry.space_group_name_H-M   'P 1'
#
loop_
_entity.id
_entity.type
_entity.pdbx_description
1 polymer ?
#
loop_
_entity_poly.entity_id
_entity_poly.type
_entity_poly.pdbx_seq_one_letter_code
_entity_poly.pdbx_strand_id
1 'polypeptide(L)'
;MMERIAEASPRFKARITGVFYLLNGLTYGFAAGSVRGKLVVFGDAAATAHNILAHEPLYRLGFAADLIAAVCYVIVTLLLYDLLRPVNRTLSLLAAFFSLVGCAVMALSTAFYLAPLVVLGGGQYSSVFKVEQLQALALMFLQLHAQAASIYMVFFGCYCLLIGYLIFRSTFMPRIVGVFMAIAGLGYLTFLSPPLANYLFPHVLTPAGALGEGSLVLWLLVFGVNVQRWKEQASAAGMLIRN
;
A
#
# COMPACT_ATOMS: atom_id res chain seq x y z
N MET A 1 -23.52 -8.93 1.22
CA MET A 1 -22.13 -9.42 1.24
C MET A 1 -21.35 -8.93 2.46
N MET A 2 -21.41 -7.65 2.81
CA MET A 2 -20.71 -7.10 3.99
C MET A 2 -21.24 -7.64 5.33
N GLU A 3 -22.54 -7.85 5.50
CA GLU A 3 -23.10 -8.48 6.71
C GLU A 3 -22.59 -9.90 6.92
N ARG A 4 -22.53 -10.72 5.86
CA ARG A 4 -21.96 -12.08 5.95
C ARG A 4 -20.47 -12.09 6.32
N ILE A 5 -19.71 -11.05 5.97
CA ILE A 5 -18.31 -10.91 6.39
C ILE A 5 -18.23 -10.44 7.85
N ALA A 6 -19.15 -9.60 8.31
CA ALA A 6 -19.20 -9.16 9.71
C ALA A 6 -19.48 -10.31 10.67
N GLU A 7 -20.32 -11.27 10.29
CA GLU A 7 -20.65 -12.47 11.05
C GLU A 7 -19.68 -13.63 10.86
N ALA A 8 -18.76 -13.52 9.88
CA ALA A 8 -17.83 -14.60 9.55
C ALA A 8 -16.83 -14.88 10.67
N SER A 9 -16.37 -16.12 10.74
CA SER A 9 -15.38 -16.52 11.73
C SER A 9 -14.09 -15.68 11.60
N PRO A 10 -13.41 -15.37 12.72
CA PRO A 10 -12.14 -14.61 12.68
C PRO A 10 -11.09 -15.22 11.75
N ARG A 11 -11.07 -16.54 11.61
CA ARG A 11 -10.16 -17.25 10.70
C ARG A 11 -10.49 -16.98 9.23
N PHE A 12 -11.77 -16.92 8.88
CA PHE A 12 -12.20 -16.59 7.53
C PHE A 12 -11.86 -15.15 7.19
N LYS A 13 -12.14 -14.20 8.12
CA LYS A 13 -11.74 -12.79 7.96
C LYS A 13 -10.23 -12.65 7.73
N ALA A 14 -9.41 -13.34 8.51
CA ALA A 14 -7.96 -13.33 8.36
C ALA A 14 -7.52 -13.81 6.97
N ARG A 15 -8.10 -14.91 6.46
CA ARG A 15 -7.77 -15.42 5.11
C ARG A 15 -8.20 -14.47 4.00
N ILE A 16 -9.39 -13.90 4.09
CA ILE A 16 -9.85 -12.87 3.14
C ILE A 16 -8.94 -11.65 3.16
N THR A 17 -8.50 -11.22 4.34
CA THR A 17 -7.49 -10.15 4.47
C THR A 17 -6.21 -10.50 3.72
N GLY A 18 -5.71 -11.73 3.89
CA GLY A 18 -4.53 -12.22 3.17
C GLY A 18 -4.71 -12.21 1.65
N VAL A 19 -5.90 -12.60 1.15
CA VAL A 19 -6.21 -12.57 -0.29
C VAL A 19 -6.17 -11.14 -0.84
N PHE A 20 -6.86 -10.18 -0.18
CA PHE A 20 -6.85 -8.78 -0.64
C PHE A 20 -5.46 -8.15 -0.51
N TYR A 21 -4.69 -8.52 0.53
CA TYR A 21 -3.34 -8.03 0.68
C TYR A 21 -2.39 -8.58 -0.40
N LEU A 22 -2.51 -9.86 -0.73
CA LEU A 22 -1.76 -10.45 -1.85
C LEU A 22 -2.14 -9.78 -3.19
N LEU A 23 -3.44 -9.58 -3.44
CA LEU A 23 -3.93 -8.92 -4.64
C LEU A 23 -3.41 -7.46 -4.73
N ASN A 24 -3.40 -6.72 -3.62
CA ASN A 24 -2.78 -5.41 -3.53
C ASN A 24 -1.29 -5.47 -3.92
N GLY A 25 -0.52 -6.38 -3.33
CA GLY A 25 0.91 -6.53 -3.62
C GLY A 25 1.19 -6.88 -5.08
N LEU A 26 0.39 -7.77 -5.68
CA LEU A 26 0.55 -8.16 -7.09
C LEU A 26 0.20 -7.02 -8.05
N THR A 27 -0.91 -6.31 -7.81
CA THR A 27 -1.34 -5.21 -8.69
C THR A 27 -0.41 -4.00 -8.58
N TYR A 28 -0.01 -3.64 -7.36
CA TYR A 28 0.98 -2.58 -7.16
C TYR A 28 2.36 -2.95 -7.74
N GLY A 29 2.82 -4.18 -7.49
CA GLY A 29 4.08 -4.69 -8.04
C GLY A 29 4.11 -4.69 -9.56
N PHE A 30 2.99 -5.05 -10.20
CA PHE A 30 2.83 -4.95 -11.65
C PHE A 30 2.92 -3.49 -12.12
N ALA A 31 2.15 -2.58 -11.52
CA ALA A 31 2.17 -1.16 -11.88
C ALA A 31 3.56 -0.52 -11.69
N ALA A 32 4.21 -0.79 -10.55
CA ALA A 32 5.52 -0.23 -10.23
C ALA A 32 6.65 -0.85 -11.07
N GLY A 33 6.74 -2.17 -11.11
CA GLY A 33 7.86 -2.87 -11.74
C GLY A 33 7.69 -3.08 -13.24
N SER A 34 6.53 -3.61 -13.66
CA SER A 34 6.31 -4.00 -15.06
C SER A 34 5.91 -2.82 -15.95
N VAL A 35 5.28 -1.79 -15.40
CA VAL A 35 4.86 -0.62 -16.18
C VAL A 35 5.82 0.55 -15.96
N ARG A 36 5.83 1.16 -14.76
CA ARG A 36 6.68 2.34 -14.50
C ARG A 36 8.18 2.04 -14.66
N GLY A 37 8.63 0.91 -14.14
CA GLY A 37 10.04 0.51 -14.22
C GLY A 37 10.54 0.27 -15.66
N LYS A 38 9.63 0.05 -16.63
CA LYS A 38 9.97 -0.11 -18.04
C LYS A 38 9.77 1.15 -18.87
N LEU A 39 8.74 1.93 -18.58
CA LEU A 39 8.34 3.07 -19.41
C LEU A 39 8.97 4.39 -18.98
N VAL A 40 9.30 4.53 -17.68
CA VAL A 40 9.85 5.78 -17.14
C VAL A 40 11.36 5.71 -17.06
N VAL A 41 12.03 6.58 -17.81
CA VAL A 41 13.49 6.74 -17.79
C VAL A 41 13.77 8.04 -17.03
N PHE A 42 14.10 7.94 -15.74
CA PHE A 42 14.41 9.12 -14.93
C PHE A 42 15.64 9.85 -15.48
N GLY A 43 15.49 11.17 -15.69
CA GLY A 43 16.53 12.00 -16.30
C GLY A 43 16.43 12.15 -17.83
N ASP A 44 15.59 11.33 -18.49
CA ASP A 44 15.36 11.43 -19.94
C ASP A 44 13.85 11.61 -20.23
N ALA A 45 13.46 12.88 -20.41
CA ALA A 45 12.07 13.25 -20.68
C ALA A 45 11.60 12.78 -22.06
N ALA A 46 12.50 12.80 -23.06
CA ALA A 46 12.16 12.41 -24.43
C ALA A 46 11.94 10.89 -24.53
N ALA A 47 12.84 10.09 -23.96
CA ALA A 47 12.68 8.63 -23.92
C ALA A 47 11.42 8.23 -23.14
N THR A 48 11.15 8.87 -21.99
CA THR A 48 9.95 8.62 -21.19
C THR A 48 8.68 8.92 -21.98
N ALA A 49 8.60 10.09 -22.63
CA ALA A 49 7.44 10.47 -23.44
C ALA A 49 7.22 9.50 -24.61
N HIS A 50 8.31 9.14 -25.33
CA HIS A 50 8.25 8.17 -26.41
C HIS A 50 7.70 6.81 -25.93
N ASN A 51 8.24 6.29 -24.83
CA ASN A 51 7.82 5.00 -24.27
C ASN A 51 6.34 5.02 -23.86
N ILE A 52 5.87 6.09 -23.21
CA ILE A 52 4.47 6.24 -22.79
C ILE A 52 3.54 6.24 -24.00
N LEU A 53 3.85 7.04 -25.02
CA LEU A 53 3.01 7.12 -26.22
C LEU A 53 3.03 5.82 -27.04
N ALA A 54 4.19 5.15 -27.15
CA ALA A 54 4.33 3.89 -27.85
C ALA A 54 3.58 2.73 -27.15
N HIS A 55 3.40 2.82 -25.81
CA HIS A 55 2.79 1.77 -24.99
C HIS A 55 1.63 2.30 -24.14
N GLU A 56 0.84 3.22 -24.69
CA GLU A 56 -0.28 3.86 -23.98
C GLU A 56 -1.25 2.87 -23.31
N PRO A 57 -1.68 1.76 -23.99
CA PRO A 57 -2.56 0.78 -23.32
C PRO A 57 -1.94 0.15 -22.07
N LEU A 58 -0.65 -0.16 -22.11
CA LEU A 58 0.09 -0.68 -20.95
C LEU A 58 0.17 0.37 -19.83
N TYR A 59 0.41 1.62 -20.18
CA TYR A 59 0.46 2.74 -19.24
C TYR A 59 -0.88 2.94 -18.53
N ARG A 60 -2.00 2.90 -19.27
CA ARG A 60 -3.36 2.96 -18.72
C ARG A 60 -3.69 1.75 -17.83
N LEU A 61 -3.19 0.56 -18.19
CA LEU A 61 -3.33 -0.63 -17.36
C LEU A 61 -2.57 -0.47 -16.03
N GLY A 62 -1.40 0.16 -16.04
CA GLY A 62 -0.66 0.51 -14.82
C GLY A 62 -1.46 1.41 -13.89
N PHE A 63 -2.15 2.42 -14.43
CA PHE A 63 -3.06 3.27 -13.66
C PHE A 63 -4.21 2.47 -13.04
N ALA A 64 -4.87 1.62 -13.81
CA ALA A 64 -5.95 0.78 -13.30
C ALA A 64 -5.46 -0.16 -12.19
N ALA A 65 -4.26 -0.73 -12.33
CA ALA A 65 -3.64 -1.60 -11.35
C ALA A 65 -3.33 -0.86 -10.03
N ASP A 66 -2.85 0.39 -10.08
CA ASP A 66 -2.64 1.22 -8.89
C ASP A 66 -3.96 1.53 -8.15
N LEU A 67 -5.04 1.82 -8.88
CA LEU A 67 -6.36 2.04 -8.27
C LEU A 67 -6.92 0.76 -7.63
N ILE A 68 -6.79 -0.39 -8.31
CA ILE A 68 -7.19 -1.69 -7.74
C ILE A 68 -6.40 -1.97 -6.47
N ALA A 69 -5.08 -1.73 -6.49
CA ALA A 69 -4.23 -1.87 -5.31
C ALA A 69 -4.74 -1.01 -4.15
N ALA A 70 -5.05 0.26 -4.39
CA ALA A 70 -5.57 1.17 -3.35
C ALA A 70 -6.90 0.68 -2.78
N VAL A 71 -7.85 0.24 -3.62
CA VAL A 71 -9.15 -0.31 -3.17
C VAL A 71 -8.94 -1.57 -2.34
N CYS A 72 -8.09 -2.49 -2.79
CA CYS A 72 -7.76 -3.71 -2.03
C CYS A 72 -7.17 -3.35 -0.66
N TYR A 73 -6.31 -2.32 -0.58
CA TYR A 73 -5.69 -1.93 0.68
C TYR A 73 -6.66 -1.27 1.66
N VAL A 74 -7.65 -0.53 1.18
CA VAL A 74 -8.77 -0.04 2.02
C VAL A 74 -9.53 -1.21 2.66
N ILE A 75 -9.80 -2.28 1.88
CA ILE A 75 -10.45 -3.49 2.40
C ILE A 75 -9.56 -4.18 3.43
N VAL A 76 -8.26 -4.32 3.15
CA VAL A 76 -7.26 -4.86 4.12
C VAL A 76 -7.28 -4.06 5.42
N THR A 77 -7.30 -2.74 5.33
CA THR A 77 -7.33 -1.83 6.48
C THR A 77 -8.56 -2.10 7.36
N LEU A 78 -9.73 -2.18 6.77
CA LEU A 78 -10.98 -2.47 7.48
C LEU A 78 -10.94 -3.85 8.17
N LEU A 79 -10.49 -4.86 7.45
CA LEU A 79 -10.46 -6.23 7.97
C LEU A 79 -9.41 -6.41 9.07
N LEU A 80 -8.22 -5.78 8.95
CA LEU A 80 -7.21 -5.78 10.00
C LEU A 80 -7.66 -4.98 11.23
N TYR A 81 -8.35 -3.86 11.04
CA TYR A 81 -8.97 -3.14 12.15
C TYR A 81 -9.92 -4.06 12.94
N ASP A 82 -10.85 -4.74 12.25
CA ASP A 82 -11.82 -5.64 12.89
C ASP A 82 -11.13 -6.83 13.58
N LEU A 83 -10.06 -7.36 12.98
CA LEU A 83 -9.30 -8.49 13.51
C LEU A 83 -8.49 -8.12 14.76
N LEU A 84 -7.90 -6.91 14.80
CA LEU A 84 -6.97 -6.47 15.85
C LEU A 84 -7.61 -5.59 16.94
N ARG A 85 -8.85 -5.11 16.74
CA ARG A 85 -9.57 -4.31 17.75
C ARG A 85 -9.71 -4.99 19.13
N PRO A 86 -9.77 -6.36 19.27
CA PRO A 86 -9.79 -6.99 20.58
C PRO A 86 -8.49 -6.85 21.36
N VAL A 87 -7.38 -6.53 20.70
CA VAL A 87 -6.09 -6.29 21.37
C VAL A 87 -6.07 -4.90 21.98
N ASN A 88 -6.38 -3.88 21.17
CA ASN A 88 -6.54 -2.49 21.59
C ASN A 88 -7.34 -1.72 20.52
N ARG A 89 -8.59 -1.35 20.85
CA ARG A 89 -9.51 -0.69 19.93
C ARG A 89 -8.98 0.66 19.44
N THR A 90 -8.42 1.47 20.33
CA THR A 90 -7.94 2.82 20.01
C THR A 90 -6.74 2.76 19.09
N LEU A 91 -5.74 1.92 19.39
CA LEU A 91 -4.55 1.77 18.53
C LEU A 91 -4.89 1.13 17.18
N SER A 92 -5.83 0.17 17.15
CA SER A 92 -6.30 -0.42 15.89
C SER A 92 -7.01 0.62 15.03
N LEU A 93 -7.82 1.50 15.64
CA LEU A 93 -8.48 2.60 14.93
C LEU A 93 -7.45 3.63 14.43
N LEU A 94 -6.48 4.00 15.25
CA LEU A 94 -5.40 4.91 14.85
C LEU A 94 -4.61 4.34 13.67
N ALA A 95 -4.28 3.04 13.69
CA ALA A 95 -3.65 2.37 12.55
C ALA A 95 -4.51 2.48 11.28
N ALA A 96 -5.82 2.24 11.39
CA ALA A 96 -6.74 2.37 10.26
C ALA A 96 -6.75 3.80 9.69
N PHE A 97 -6.72 4.84 10.53
CA PHE A 97 -6.62 6.22 10.06
C PHE A 97 -5.32 6.50 9.32
N PHE A 98 -4.16 6.08 9.84
CA PHE A 98 -2.89 6.23 9.11
C PHE A 98 -2.93 5.54 7.75
N SER A 99 -3.47 4.33 7.69
CA SER A 99 -3.62 3.61 6.43
C SER A 99 -4.53 4.35 5.46
N LEU A 100 -5.71 4.83 5.89
CA LEU A 100 -6.66 5.52 5.03
C LEU A 100 -6.11 6.85 4.50
N VAL A 101 -5.39 7.62 5.34
CA VAL A 101 -4.70 8.83 4.88
C VAL A 101 -3.67 8.48 3.80
N GLY A 102 -2.88 7.43 4.02
CA GLY A 102 -1.94 6.94 3.03
C GLY A 102 -2.63 6.52 1.72
N CYS A 103 -3.71 5.74 1.79
CA CYS A 103 -4.50 5.34 0.63
C CYS A 103 -5.05 6.56 -0.14
N ALA A 104 -5.53 7.59 0.57
CA ALA A 104 -6.03 8.81 -0.05
C ALA A 104 -4.91 9.57 -0.80
N VAL A 105 -3.72 9.68 -0.19
CA VAL A 105 -2.55 10.29 -0.83
C VAL A 105 -2.17 9.53 -2.11
N MET A 106 -2.10 8.18 -2.04
CA MET A 106 -1.79 7.36 -3.22
C MET A 106 -2.86 7.45 -4.30
N ALA A 107 -4.14 7.37 -3.95
CA ALA A 107 -5.23 7.49 -4.91
C ALA A 107 -5.20 8.86 -5.61
N LEU A 108 -5.00 9.95 -4.86
CA LEU A 108 -4.87 11.29 -5.43
C LEU A 108 -3.64 11.41 -6.34
N SER A 109 -2.53 10.77 -5.97
CA SER A 109 -1.30 10.80 -6.77
C SER A 109 -1.45 10.17 -8.15
N THR A 110 -2.43 9.26 -8.35
CA THR A 110 -2.69 8.67 -9.67
C THR A 110 -3.17 9.69 -10.70
N ALA A 111 -3.69 10.85 -10.26
CA ALA A 111 -3.95 11.98 -11.16
C ALA A 111 -2.65 12.50 -11.81
N PHE A 112 -1.56 12.61 -11.04
CA PHE A 112 -0.24 12.96 -11.58
C PHE A 112 0.31 11.86 -12.49
N TYR A 113 0.01 10.60 -12.20
CA TYR A 113 0.38 9.49 -13.08
C TYR A 113 -0.31 9.57 -14.45
N LEU A 114 -1.58 10.00 -14.53
CA LEU A 114 -2.28 10.18 -15.81
C LEU A 114 -1.93 11.47 -16.55
N ALA A 115 -1.45 12.50 -15.86
CA ALA A 115 -1.15 13.80 -16.45
C ALA A 115 -0.25 13.75 -17.70
N PRO A 116 0.77 12.87 -17.80
CA PRO A 116 1.57 12.70 -19.03
C PRO A 116 0.73 12.43 -20.28
N LEU A 117 -0.30 11.59 -20.19
CA LEU A 117 -1.18 11.32 -21.34
C LEU A 117 -1.97 12.55 -21.79
N VAL A 118 -2.37 13.39 -20.83
CA VAL A 118 -3.07 14.66 -21.13
C VAL A 118 -2.12 15.65 -21.82
N VAL A 119 -0.90 15.77 -21.29
CA VAL A 119 0.09 16.73 -21.79
C VAL A 119 0.65 16.32 -23.15
N LEU A 120 0.93 15.02 -23.35
CA LEU A 120 1.54 14.47 -24.55
C LEU A 120 0.53 14.14 -25.65
N GLY A 121 -0.76 14.02 -25.32
CA GLY A 121 -1.82 13.60 -26.25
C GLY A 121 -2.15 14.59 -27.37
N GLY A 122 -1.42 15.69 -27.48
CA GLY A 122 -1.64 16.73 -28.50
C GLY A 122 -2.79 17.68 -28.19
N GLY A 123 -3.41 18.26 -29.21
CA GLY A 123 -4.51 19.20 -29.05
C GLY A 123 -4.03 20.61 -28.63
N GLN A 124 -4.76 21.25 -27.71
CA GLN A 124 -4.52 22.64 -27.33
C GLN A 124 -3.12 22.91 -26.72
N TYR A 125 -2.48 21.92 -26.11
CA TYR A 125 -1.17 22.08 -25.49
C TYR A 125 -0.05 22.15 -26.54
N SER A 126 -0.15 21.37 -27.62
CA SER A 126 0.84 21.37 -28.71
C SER A 126 0.87 22.66 -29.53
N SER A 127 -0.19 23.49 -29.47
CA SER A 127 -0.23 24.80 -30.12
C SER A 127 0.49 25.91 -29.31
N VAL A 128 0.70 25.67 -27.99
CA VAL A 128 1.26 26.67 -27.07
C VAL A 128 2.68 26.31 -26.61
N PHE A 129 2.95 25.03 -26.40
CA PHE A 129 4.22 24.54 -25.89
C PHE A 129 5.03 23.79 -26.94
N LYS A 130 6.36 23.93 -26.89
CA LYS A 130 7.27 23.11 -27.71
C LYS A 130 7.25 21.66 -27.22
N VAL A 131 7.60 20.72 -28.08
CA VAL A 131 7.64 19.28 -27.78
C VAL A 131 8.49 18.98 -26.57
N GLU A 132 9.67 19.58 -26.46
CA GLU A 132 10.61 19.38 -25.36
C GLU A 132 10.03 19.88 -24.03
N GLN A 133 9.24 20.94 -24.06
CA GLN A 133 8.54 21.46 -22.86
C GLN A 133 7.44 20.52 -22.41
N LEU A 134 6.67 19.94 -23.33
CA LEU A 134 5.64 18.95 -23.01
C LEU A 134 6.25 17.67 -22.43
N GLN A 135 7.37 17.22 -22.98
CA GLN A 135 8.11 16.06 -22.45
C GLN A 135 8.63 16.33 -21.03
N ALA A 136 9.20 17.50 -20.78
CA ALA A 136 9.66 17.91 -19.46
C ALA A 136 8.52 17.99 -18.45
N LEU A 137 7.36 18.54 -18.83
CA LEU A 137 6.16 18.57 -18.00
C LEU A 137 5.65 17.17 -17.67
N ALA A 138 5.62 16.26 -18.65
CA ALA A 138 5.23 14.88 -18.45
C ALA A 138 6.13 14.18 -17.40
N LEU A 139 7.44 14.34 -17.51
CA LEU A 139 8.40 13.79 -16.53
C LEU A 139 8.22 14.43 -15.14
N MET A 140 7.97 15.75 -15.08
CA MET A 140 7.70 16.45 -13.83
C MET A 140 6.47 15.88 -13.10
N PHE A 141 5.38 15.60 -13.80
CA PHE A 141 4.20 14.96 -13.20
C PHE A 141 4.50 13.58 -12.63
N LEU A 142 5.34 12.79 -13.32
CA LEU A 142 5.78 11.49 -12.77
C LEU A 142 6.67 11.65 -11.54
N GLN A 143 7.48 12.68 -11.46
CA GLN A 143 8.25 13.00 -10.26
C GLN A 143 7.32 13.40 -9.10
N LEU A 144 6.25 14.17 -9.35
CA LEU A 144 5.25 14.50 -8.34
C LEU A 144 4.51 13.25 -7.85
N HIS A 145 4.18 12.32 -8.75
CA HIS A 145 3.64 11.01 -8.36
C HIS A 145 4.61 10.25 -7.44
N ALA A 146 5.90 10.20 -7.76
CA ALA A 146 6.92 9.56 -6.93
C ALA A 146 7.09 10.24 -5.57
N GLN A 147 7.00 11.58 -5.50
CA GLN A 147 7.04 12.32 -4.23
C GLN A 147 5.82 12.02 -3.36
N ALA A 148 4.63 11.94 -3.95
CA ALA A 148 3.42 11.54 -3.22
C ALA A 148 3.54 10.10 -2.67
N ALA A 149 4.18 9.18 -3.40
CA ALA A 149 4.49 7.85 -2.90
C ALA A 149 5.44 7.89 -1.68
N SER A 150 6.41 8.80 -1.66
CA SER A 150 7.29 8.99 -0.48
C SER A 150 6.50 9.50 0.74
N ILE A 151 5.56 10.42 0.55
CA ILE A 151 4.66 10.89 1.62
C ILE A 151 3.79 9.72 2.12
N TYR A 152 3.20 8.94 1.22
CA TYR A 152 2.46 7.73 1.56
C TYR A 152 3.27 6.79 2.46
N MET A 153 4.54 6.54 2.14
CA MET A 153 5.41 5.62 2.90
C MET A 153 5.57 6.02 4.36
N VAL A 154 5.52 7.32 4.69
CA VAL A 154 5.57 7.79 6.09
C VAL A 154 4.32 7.36 6.85
N PHE A 155 3.13 7.59 6.30
CA PHE A 155 1.86 7.15 6.91
C PHE A 155 1.79 5.64 7.01
N PHE A 156 2.27 4.96 5.98
CA PHE A 156 2.34 3.51 5.92
C PHE A 156 3.31 2.94 6.96
N GLY A 157 4.44 3.61 7.21
CA GLY A 157 5.38 3.26 8.27
C GLY A 157 4.75 3.35 9.66
N CYS A 158 4.02 4.42 9.96
CA CYS A 158 3.25 4.54 11.20
C CYS A 158 2.22 3.42 11.35
N TYR A 159 1.49 3.12 10.26
CA TYR A 159 0.55 2.00 10.22
C TYR A 159 1.23 0.67 10.53
N CYS A 160 2.34 0.35 9.85
CA CYS A 160 3.08 -0.90 10.05
C CYS A 160 3.59 -1.06 11.48
N LEU A 161 4.06 0.02 12.12
CA LEU A 161 4.47 0.00 13.53
C LEU A 161 3.31 -0.33 14.46
N LEU A 162 2.15 0.29 14.25
CA LEU A 162 0.96 0.03 15.05
C LEU A 162 0.43 -1.38 14.85
N ILE A 163 0.35 -1.87 13.62
CA ILE A 163 -0.04 -3.26 13.30
C ILE A 163 0.98 -4.24 13.90
N GLY A 164 2.27 -3.96 13.77
CA GLY A 164 3.33 -4.76 14.38
C GLY A 164 3.19 -4.87 15.88
N TYR A 165 2.96 -3.76 16.58
CA TYR A 165 2.70 -3.75 18.01
C TYR A 165 1.44 -4.52 18.38
N LEU A 166 0.32 -4.33 17.67
CA LEU A 166 -0.93 -5.02 17.92
C LEU A 166 -0.79 -6.53 17.73
N ILE A 167 -0.11 -6.98 16.68
CA ILE A 167 0.19 -8.40 16.45
C ILE A 167 1.06 -8.94 17.59
N PHE A 168 2.11 -8.22 17.99
CA PHE A 168 3.01 -8.63 19.07
C PHE A 168 2.26 -8.81 20.42
N ARG A 169 1.25 -7.97 20.69
CA ARG A 169 0.40 -8.03 21.88
C ARG A 169 -0.77 -9.01 21.75
N SER A 170 -1.06 -9.50 20.56
CA SER A 170 -2.13 -10.47 20.35
C SER A 170 -1.74 -11.84 20.89
N THR A 171 -2.76 -12.61 21.31
CA THR A 171 -2.58 -14.01 21.74
C THR A 171 -2.86 -15.01 20.61
N PHE A 172 -3.40 -14.54 19.49
CA PHE A 172 -3.93 -15.36 18.39
C PHE A 172 -3.09 -15.33 17.12
N MET A 173 -2.01 -14.54 17.10
CA MET A 173 -1.01 -14.48 16.01
C MET A 173 0.41 -14.59 16.58
N PRO A 174 1.40 -15.08 15.80
CA PRO A 174 2.78 -15.19 16.28
C PRO A 174 3.44 -13.81 16.40
N ARG A 175 4.10 -13.60 17.52
CA ARG A 175 4.79 -12.33 17.82
C ARG A 175 5.86 -11.96 16.78
N ILE A 176 6.49 -12.95 16.15
CA ILE A 176 7.56 -12.73 15.17
C ILE A 176 7.05 -11.95 13.93
N VAL A 177 5.80 -12.20 13.49
CA VAL A 177 5.18 -11.44 12.41
C VAL A 177 5.02 -9.97 12.82
N GLY A 178 4.65 -9.71 14.08
CA GLY A 178 4.60 -8.36 14.62
C GLY A 178 5.95 -7.65 14.64
N VAL A 179 7.02 -8.39 14.99
CA VAL A 179 8.40 -7.85 14.96
C VAL A 179 8.81 -7.50 13.53
N PHE A 180 8.56 -8.36 12.55
CA PHE A 180 8.89 -8.08 11.15
C PHE A 180 8.11 -6.89 10.60
N MET A 181 6.82 -6.76 10.95
CA MET A 181 6.03 -5.58 10.59
C MET A 181 6.58 -4.29 11.22
N ALA A 182 7.05 -4.35 12.46
CA ALA A 182 7.64 -3.17 13.11
C ALA A 182 8.97 -2.77 12.45
N ILE A 183 9.81 -3.74 12.08
CA ILE A 183 11.06 -3.49 11.34
C ILE A 183 10.76 -2.83 10.00
N ALA A 184 9.79 -3.35 9.25
CA ALA A 184 9.34 -2.74 7.99
C ALA A 184 8.84 -1.30 8.21
N GLY A 185 8.03 -1.07 9.26
CA GLY A 185 7.53 0.24 9.62
C GLY A 185 8.64 1.25 9.92
N LEU A 186 9.66 0.88 10.69
CA LEU A 186 10.84 1.72 10.94
C LEU A 186 11.59 2.03 9.64
N GLY A 187 11.72 1.05 8.76
CA GLY A 187 12.27 1.24 7.43
C GLY A 187 11.51 2.31 6.63
N TYR A 188 10.18 2.19 6.56
CA TYR A 188 9.35 3.15 5.82
C TYR A 188 9.37 4.56 6.43
N LEU A 189 9.57 4.73 7.72
CA LEU A 189 9.73 6.06 8.33
C LEU A 189 11.00 6.79 7.87
N THR A 190 11.98 6.11 7.29
CA THR A 190 13.17 6.78 6.71
C THR A 190 12.80 7.71 5.55
N PHE A 191 11.62 7.54 4.93
CA PHE A 191 11.09 8.46 3.92
C PHE A 191 10.77 9.88 4.45
N LEU A 192 10.83 10.10 5.77
CA LEU A 192 10.92 11.46 6.34
C LEU A 192 12.18 12.21 5.88
N SER A 193 13.23 11.47 5.52
CA SER A 193 14.45 12.00 4.92
C SER A 193 14.68 11.32 3.56
N PRO A 194 14.20 11.90 2.45
CA PRO A 194 14.34 11.28 1.12
C PRO A 194 15.76 10.84 0.75
N PRO A 195 16.84 11.61 1.09
CA PRO A 195 18.18 11.13 0.84
C PRO A 195 18.53 9.83 1.57
N LEU A 196 18.11 9.70 2.83
CA LEU A 196 18.33 8.49 3.63
C LEU A 196 17.51 7.31 3.07
N ALA A 197 16.24 7.53 2.73
CA ALA A 197 15.41 6.51 2.14
C ALA A 197 16.00 5.99 0.83
N ASN A 198 16.44 6.88 -0.07
CA ASN A 198 17.03 6.50 -1.35
C ASN A 198 18.31 5.69 -1.18
N TYR A 199 19.13 6.03 -0.18
CA TYR A 199 20.35 5.27 0.16
C TYR A 199 20.02 3.86 0.66
N LEU A 200 19.00 3.72 1.51
CA LEU A 200 18.63 2.45 2.13
C LEU A 200 17.70 1.59 1.26
N PHE A 201 17.03 2.19 0.27
CA PHE A 201 15.92 1.54 -0.45
C PHE A 201 16.26 0.18 -1.04
N PRO A 202 17.31 0.01 -1.89
CA PRO A 202 17.51 -1.27 -2.54
C PRO A 202 18.00 -2.37 -1.59
N HIS A 203 18.76 -2.01 -0.56
CA HIS A 203 19.51 -2.98 0.25
C HIS A 203 18.84 -3.32 1.59
N VAL A 204 18.08 -2.39 2.16
CA VAL A 204 17.48 -2.52 3.49
C VAL A 204 15.97 -2.47 3.45
N LEU A 205 15.38 -1.45 2.79
CA LEU A 205 13.94 -1.24 2.83
C LEU A 205 13.17 -2.29 2.04
N THR A 206 13.66 -2.70 0.87
CA THR A 206 13.03 -3.73 0.04
C THR A 206 12.97 -5.08 0.77
N PRO A 207 14.08 -5.65 1.30
CA PRO A 207 14.00 -6.89 2.05
C PRO A 207 13.23 -6.76 3.37
N ALA A 208 13.32 -5.63 4.09
CA ALA A 208 12.57 -5.42 5.32
C ALA A 208 11.05 -5.37 5.06
N GLY A 209 10.62 -4.68 4.01
CA GLY A 209 9.22 -4.66 3.58
C GLY A 209 8.73 -6.05 3.16
N ALA A 210 9.50 -6.75 2.33
CA ALA A 210 9.17 -8.11 1.90
C ALA A 210 9.03 -9.08 3.08
N LEU A 211 9.92 -8.98 4.08
CA LEU A 211 9.82 -9.79 5.30
C LEU A 211 8.61 -9.41 6.15
N GLY A 212 8.37 -8.12 6.38
CA GLY A 212 7.25 -7.65 7.19
C GLY A 212 5.90 -7.98 6.57
N GLU A 213 5.62 -7.41 5.43
CA GLU A 213 4.34 -7.58 4.74
C GLU A 213 4.18 -8.99 4.19
N GLY A 214 5.23 -9.57 3.60
CA GLY A 214 5.20 -10.94 3.07
C GLY A 214 4.91 -11.97 4.16
N SER A 215 5.55 -11.86 5.34
CA SER A 215 5.26 -12.76 6.45
C SER A 215 3.82 -12.64 6.95
N LEU A 216 3.29 -11.42 7.02
CA LEU A 216 1.90 -11.19 7.42
C LEU A 216 0.92 -11.77 6.39
N VAL A 217 1.12 -11.50 5.10
CA VAL A 217 0.29 -12.04 4.01
C VAL A 217 0.29 -13.57 4.05
N LEU A 218 1.46 -14.19 4.08
CA LEU A 218 1.59 -15.65 4.11
C LEU A 218 0.94 -16.24 5.35
N TRP A 219 1.15 -15.62 6.52
CA TRP A 219 0.52 -16.10 7.76
C TRP A 219 -1.01 -16.04 7.68
N LEU A 220 -1.57 -14.92 7.23
CA LEU A 220 -3.00 -14.73 7.10
C LEU A 220 -3.64 -15.73 6.13
N LEU A 221 -2.99 -15.99 4.99
CA LEU A 221 -3.48 -16.91 3.97
C LEU A 221 -3.46 -18.37 4.45
N VAL A 222 -2.34 -18.81 4.99
CA VAL A 222 -2.11 -20.23 5.32
C VAL A 222 -2.74 -20.60 6.66
N PHE A 223 -2.38 -19.87 7.72
CA PHE A 223 -2.77 -20.20 9.08
C PHE A 223 -4.00 -19.40 9.56
N GLY A 224 -4.13 -18.15 9.14
CA GLY A 224 -5.14 -17.22 9.63
C GLY A 224 -4.88 -16.84 11.09
N VAL A 225 -5.92 -16.94 11.93
CA VAL A 225 -5.82 -16.68 13.38
C VAL A 225 -6.33 -17.85 14.18
N ASN A 226 -5.84 -17.99 15.43
CA ASN A 226 -6.39 -18.94 16.40
C ASN A 226 -7.73 -18.40 16.91
N VAL A 227 -8.83 -19.03 16.48
CA VAL A 227 -10.20 -18.56 16.74
C VAL A 227 -10.53 -18.56 18.22
N GLN A 228 -10.10 -19.58 18.97
CA GLN A 228 -10.38 -19.68 20.40
C GLN A 228 -9.70 -18.55 21.17
N ARG A 229 -8.40 -18.35 20.96
CA ARG A 229 -7.64 -17.27 21.59
C ARG A 229 -8.15 -15.88 21.19
N TRP A 230 -8.60 -15.73 19.94
CA TRP A 230 -9.22 -14.47 19.49
C TRP A 230 -10.50 -14.19 20.26
N LYS A 231 -11.39 -15.21 20.43
CA LYS A 231 -12.63 -15.08 21.20
C LYS A 231 -12.36 -14.78 22.68
N GLU A 232 -11.40 -15.45 23.30
CA GLU A 232 -10.96 -15.20 24.67
C GLU A 232 -10.51 -13.74 24.85
N GLN A 233 -9.67 -13.25 23.95
CA GLN A 233 -9.19 -11.86 23.99
C GLN A 233 -10.32 -10.86 23.72
N ALA A 234 -11.25 -11.16 22.82
CA ALA A 234 -12.43 -10.33 22.54
C ALA A 234 -13.40 -10.28 23.73
N SER A 235 -13.59 -11.39 24.43
CA SER A 235 -14.40 -11.45 25.67
C SER A 235 -13.76 -10.64 26.79
N ALA A 236 -12.44 -10.75 26.96
CA ALA A 236 -11.70 -9.97 27.94
C ALA A 236 -11.76 -8.46 27.67
N ALA A 237 -11.86 -8.07 26.39
CA ALA A 237 -12.06 -6.68 25.95
C ALA A 237 -13.52 -6.20 26.02
N GLY A 238 -14.47 -7.02 26.53
CA GLY A 238 -15.90 -6.69 26.62
C GLY A 238 -16.63 -6.61 25.29
N MET A 239 -16.09 -7.22 24.22
CA MET A 239 -16.66 -7.18 22.87
C MET A 239 -17.62 -8.34 22.57
N LEU A 240 -17.58 -9.39 23.36
CA LEU A 240 -18.50 -10.53 23.30
C LEU A 240 -19.29 -10.56 24.59
N ILE A 241 -20.61 -10.59 24.48
CA ILE A 241 -21.48 -10.79 25.65
C ILE A 241 -21.21 -12.23 26.15
N ARG A 242 -20.88 -12.37 27.41
CA ARG A 242 -20.86 -13.67 28.08
C ARG A 242 -22.32 -14.16 28.16
N ASN A 243 -22.73 -15.06 27.26
CA ASN A 243 -23.93 -15.86 27.43
C ASN A 243 -23.67 -16.97 28.45
#